data_e3a2264f1e043d7929c640a8203886d1
#
_entry.id   e3a2264f1e043d7929c640a8203886d1
#
_cell.length_a   1.000
_cell.length_b   1.000
_cell.length_c   1.000
_cell.angle_alpha   90.00
_cell.angle_beta   90.00
_cell.angle_gamma   90.00
#
_symmetry.space_group_name_H-M   'P 1'
#
loop_
_entity.id
_entity.type
_entity.pdbx_description
1 polymer ?
#
loop_
_entity_poly.entity_id
_entity_poly.type
_entity_poly.pdbx_seq_one_letter_code
_entity_poly.pdbx_strand_id
1 'polypeptide(L)'
;PILFYHIWDDLPDPQYNRNYYESCDWLGCISKQTYGIVSRVGKLKTKTNIPLKNNQVDYVPHGINPNKYKKTEVPDKWKQIVLGDKWDKYNFILFWTNRNIKRKQPSDVIWAYKKFVDGLPKKDRSKCLLLMHTSPVDQNGTDLYAVKNTICPDYDIRFSTARIDTEKLNWLHNMSDCTINIAGNEGFGLTTAESVMAETPIIVNVTGGLQDQCGFRKKSDGKLFTADDYKKI
;
A
#
# COMPACT_ATOMS: atom_id res chain seq x y z
N PRO A 1 -24.84 19.43 -8.99
CA PRO A 1 -24.62 18.16 -8.30
C PRO A 1 -23.24 18.10 -7.66
N ILE A 2 -23.15 17.46 -6.51
CA ILE A 2 -21.90 17.21 -5.78
C ILE A 2 -21.58 15.73 -5.92
N LEU A 3 -20.53 15.42 -6.67
CA LEU A 3 -19.99 14.07 -6.80
C LEU A 3 -18.69 14.00 -5.99
N PHE A 4 -18.60 13.09 -5.04
CA PHE A 4 -17.44 12.99 -4.16
C PHE A 4 -16.79 11.61 -4.24
N TYR A 5 -15.48 11.59 -4.58
CA TYR A 5 -14.66 10.38 -4.57
C TYR A 5 -14.01 10.21 -3.20
N HIS A 6 -14.46 9.20 -2.45
CA HIS A 6 -14.16 9.05 -1.04
C HIS A 6 -13.06 8.01 -0.79
N ILE A 7 -12.07 8.39 0.02
CA ILE A 7 -10.85 7.61 0.28
C ILE A 7 -10.68 7.25 1.77
N TRP A 8 -11.77 7.21 2.55
CA TRP A 8 -11.69 6.88 3.97
C TRP A 8 -11.19 5.44 4.19
N ASP A 9 -10.16 5.26 4.99
CA ASP A 9 -9.44 4.00 5.15
C ASP A 9 -9.35 3.51 6.60
N ASP A 10 -10.00 4.20 7.55
CA ASP A 10 -9.86 3.93 8.99
C ASP A 10 -11.16 3.45 9.64
N LEU A 11 -11.00 2.79 10.78
CA LEU A 11 -12.07 2.38 11.69
C LEU A 11 -11.83 3.01 13.08
N PRO A 12 -12.85 3.24 13.89
CA PRO A 12 -14.28 2.90 13.69
C PRO A 12 -14.99 3.76 12.64
N ASP A 13 -16.20 3.34 12.24
CA ASP A 13 -17.04 4.07 11.27
C ASP A 13 -17.17 5.55 11.66
N PRO A 14 -16.81 6.50 10.77
CA PRO A 14 -16.75 7.93 11.08
C PRO A 14 -18.14 8.58 11.06
N GLN A 15 -18.92 8.42 12.13
CA GLN A 15 -20.27 8.95 12.21
C GLN A 15 -20.34 10.47 12.01
N TYR A 16 -19.25 11.18 12.35
CA TYR A 16 -19.12 12.62 12.14
C TYR A 16 -19.03 13.03 10.65
N ASN A 17 -18.71 12.10 9.74
CA ASN A 17 -18.71 12.36 8.31
C ASN A 17 -20.10 12.33 7.68
N ARG A 18 -21.11 11.94 8.41
CA ARG A 18 -22.46 11.75 7.91
C ARG A 18 -23.03 12.95 7.18
N ASN A 19 -22.93 14.15 7.78
CA ASN A 19 -23.45 15.38 7.17
C ASN A 19 -22.80 15.67 5.81
N TYR A 20 -21.52 15.31 5.66
CA TYR A 20 -20.82 15.44 4.37
C TYR A 20 -21.37 14.44 3.35
N TYR A 21 -21.66 13.19 3.75
CA TYR A 21 -22.23 12.19 2.87
C TYR A 21 -23.64 12.60 2.40
N GLU A 22 -24.46 13.09 3.30
CA GLU A 22 -25.82 13.57 3.01
C GLU A 22 -25.84 14.80 2.08
N SER A 23 -24.77 15.58 2.06
CA SER A 23 -24.64 16.75 1.19
C SER A 23 -24.26 16.37 -0.25
N CYS A 24 -23.90 15.12 -0.51
CA CYS A 24 -23.48 14.65 -1.82
C CYS A 24 -24.64 14.03 -2.60
N ASP A 25 -24.70 14.33 -3.89
CA ASP A 25 -25.62 13.64 -4.81
C ASP A 25 -25.17 12.22 -5.10
N TRP A 26 -23.83 11.99 -5.10
CA TRP A 26 -23.24 10.69 -5.31
C TRP A 26 -21.85 10.55 -4.67
N LEU A 27 -21.53 9.34 -4.16
CA LEU A 27 -20.29 8.99 -3.50
C LEU A 27 -19.64 7.77 -4.18
N GLY A 28 -18.48 7.97 -4.78
CA GLY A 28 -17.63 6.88 -5.28
C GLY A 28 -16.63 6.45 -4.21
N CYS A 29 -16.67 5.20 -3.78
CA CYS A 29 -15.81 4.68 -2.72
C CYS A 29 -14.61 3.93 -3.28
N ILE A 30 -13.40 4.31 -2.87
CA ILE A 30 -12.13 3.80 -3.41
C ILE A 30 -11.88 2.33 -3.12
N SER A 31 -12.44 1.79 -2.04
CA SER A 31 -12.32 0.39 -1.64
C SER A 31 -13.64 -0.19 -1.19
N LYS A 32 -13.76 -1.50 -1.17
CA LYS A 32 -14.93 -2.21 -0.63
C LYS A 32 -15.13 -1.90 0.86
N GLN A 33 -14.04 -1.72 1.61
CA GLN A 33 -14.09 -1.28 3.01
C GLN A 33 -14.71 0.12 3.10
N THR A 34 -14.25 1.09 2.31
CA THR A 34 -14.82 2.46 2.26
C THR A 34 -16.30 2.42 1.88
N TYR A 35 -16.66 1.60 0.88
CA TYR A 35 -18.07 1.43 0.47
C TYR A 35 -18.94 0.89 1.61
N GLY A 36 -18.45 -0.09 2.36
CA GLY A 36 -19.14 -0.63 3.54
C GLY A 36 -19.35 0.43 4.62
N ILE A 37 -18.29 1.19 4.95
CA ILE A 37 -18.31 2.27 5.94
C ILE A 37 -19.33 3.35 5.55
N VAL A 38 -19.24 3.89 4.35
CA VAL A 38 -20.16 4.94 3.84
C VAL A 38 -21.60 4.44 3.84
N SER A 39 -21.82 3.19 3.41
CA SER A 39 -23.15 2.58 3.39
C SER A 39 -23.74 2.43 4.79
N ARG A 40 -22.95 2.10 5.80
CA ARG A 40 -23.43 2.01 7.20
C ARG A 40 -23.71 3.39 7.78
N VAL A 41 -22.74 4.29 7.69
CA VAL A 41 -22.86 5.66 8.24
C VAL A 41 -24.00 6.42 7.57
N GLY A 42 -24.12 6.36 6.25
CA GLY A 42 -25.15 7.06 5.50
C GLY A 42 -26.57 6.52 5.70
N LYS A 43 -26.72 5.27 6.19
CA LYS A 43 -28.02 4.65 6.50
C LYS A 43 -28.48 4.84 7.94
N LEU A 44 -27.63 5.39 8.82
CA LEU A 44 -28.01 5.66 10.20
C LEU A 44 -29.19 6.66 10.20
N LYS A 45 -30.34 6.23 10.74
CA LYS A 45 -31.49 7.08 10.90
C LYS A 45 -31.34 7.95 12.15
N THR A 46 -31.49 9.26 12.00
CA THR A 46 -31.68 10.20 13.12
C THR A 46 -32.99 10.96 12.91
N LYS A 47 -33.38 11.74 13.91
CA LYS A 47 -34.65 12.50 13.83
C LYS A 47 -34.66 13.59 12.75
N THR A 48 -33.49 13.98 12.24
CA THR A 48 -33.32 15.18 11.41
C THR A 48 -32.70 14.94 10.03
N ASN A 49 -32.40 13.71 9.64
CA ASN A 49 -31.65 13.45 8.41
C ASN A 49 -32.35 12.53 7.41
N ILE A 50 -32.00 12.71 6.17
CA ILE A 50 -32.43 11.87 5.05
C ILE A 50 -31.33 10.82 4.81
N PRO A 51 -31.60 9.51 5.02
CA PRO A 51 -30.63 8.47 4.73
C PRO A 51 -30.22 8.43 3.25
N LEU A 52 -28.96 8.14 2.97
CA LEU A 52 -28.49 7.92 1.59
C LEU A 52 -29.27 6.79 0.91
N LYS A 53 -29.66 7.04 -0.33
CA LYS A 53 -30.29 6.04 -1.20
C LYS A 53 -29.22 5.06 -1.71
N ASN A 54 -29.61 3.85 -2.06
CA ASN A 54 -28.68 2.83 -2.56
C ASN A 54 -27.95 3.25 -3.83
N ASN A 55 -28.57 4.05 -4.70
CA ASN A 55 -27.99 4.54 -5.95
C ASN A 55 -27.11 5.79 -5.78
N GLN A 56 -26.90 6.26 -4.56
CA GLN A 56 -26.02 7.39 -4.26
C GLN A 56 -24.61 6.96 -3.82
N VAL A 57 -24.35 5.67 -3.67
CA VAL A 57 -23.06 5.15 -3.21
C VAL A 57 -22.64 3.97 -4.07
N ASP A 58 -21.45 4.06 -4.66
CA ASP A 58 -20.87 2.99 -5.47
C ASP A 58 -19.42 2.69 -5.10
N TYR A 59 -19.01 1.44 -5.34
CA TYR A 59 -17.62 1.03 -5.27
C TYR A 59 -16.92 1.37 -6.59
N VAL A 60 -15.96 2.27 -6.53
CA VAL A 60 -15.17 2.72 -7.69
C VAL A 60 -13.69 2.62 -7.33
N PRO A 61 -13.01 1.50 -7.65
CA PRO A 61 -11.59 1.33 -7.36
C PRO A 61 -10.74 2.32 -8.16
N HIS A 62 -9.58 2.65 -7.62
CA HIS A 62 -8.59 3.44 -8.35
C HIS A 62 -8.04 2.63 -9.53
N GLY A 63 -7.69 3.31 -10.63
CA GLY A 63 -7.06 2.71 -11.78
C GLY A 63 -5.53 2.90 -11.79
N ILE A 64 -4.82 1.94 -12.36
CA ILE A 64 -3.39 2.04 -12.66
C ILE A 64 -3.21 2.03 -14.19
N ASN A 65 -2.36 2.90 -14.70
CA ASN A 65 -2.10 2.98 -16.14
C ASN A 65 -1.18 1.83 -16.59
N PRO A 66 -1.68 0.84 -17.37
CA PRO A 66 -0.90 -0.32 -17.80
C PRO A 66 0.22 0.01 -18.78
N ASN A 67 0.19 1.19 -19.42
CA ASN A 67 1.29 1.61 -20.27
C ASN A 67 2.50 2.15 -19.50
N LYS A 68 2.27 2.58 -18.24
CA LYS A 68 3.30 3.14 -17.36
C LYS A 68 3.87 2.11 -16.39
N TYR A 69 3.01 1.25 -15.85
CA TYR A 69 3.41 0.19 -14.93
C TYR A 69 3.18 -1.15 -15.59
N LYS A 70 4.23 -1.87 -15.83
CA LYS A 70 4.23 -3.16 -16.53
C LYS A 70 5.56 -3.88 -16.32
N LYS A 71 5.58 -5.18 -16.62
CA LYS A 71 6.83 -5.93 -16.70
C LYS A 71 7.75 -5.33 -17.76
N THR A 72 9.00 -5.05 -17.40
CA THR A 72 10.01 -4.49 -18.31
C THR A 72 11.42 -4.86 -17.82
N GLU A 73 12.37 -4.87 -18.74
CA GLU A 73 13.77 -4.97 -18.38
C GLU A 73 14.25 -3.67 -17.74
N VAL A 74 15.12 -3.80 -16.73
CA VAL A 74 15.72 -2.67 -16.03
C VAL A 74 17.14 -2.49 -16.52
N PRO A 75 17.52 -1.30 -17.03
CA PRO A 75 18.87 -1.04 -17.49
C PRO A 75 19.91 -1.24 -16.37
N ASP A 76 21.00 -1.95 -16.65
CA ASP A 76 22.07 -2.21 -15.65
C ASP A 76 22.67 -0.91 -15.11
N LYS A 77 22.78 0.11 -15.93
CA LYS A 77 23.20 1.45 -15.49
C LYS A 77 22.29 2.01 -14.39
N TRP A 78 20.98 1.74 -14.47
CA TRP A 78 20.04 2.16 -13.44
C TRP A 78 20.19 1.32 -12.16
N LYS A 79 20.40 0.01 -12.31
CA LYS A 79 20.69 -0.86 -11.16
C LYS A 79 21.95 -0.40 -10.42
N GLN A 80 23.01 -0.05 -11.15
CA GLN A 80 24.23 0.51 -10.58
C GLN A 80 23.99 1.82 -9.82
N ILE A 81 23.21 2.72 -10.38
CA ILE A 81 22.86 4.00 -9.72
C ILE A 81 22.13 3.76 -8.38
N VAL A 82 21.17 2.85 -8.36
CA VAL A 82 20.34 2.59 -7.17
C VAL A 82 21.02 1.67 -6.18
N LEU A 83 21.67 0.60 -6.66
CA LEU A 83 22.22 -0.48 -5.84
C LEU A 83 23.74 -0.42 -5.69
N GLY A 84 24.41 0.48 -6.40
CA GLY A 84 25.89 0.61 -6.44
C GLY A 84 26.58 -0.43 -7.31
N ASP A 85 27.90 -0.33 -7.43
CA ASP A 85 28.70 -1.11 -8.38
C ASP A 85 28.60 -2.64 -8.21
N LYS A 86 28.35 -3.09 -6.98
CA LYS A 86 28.17 -4.53 -6.68
C LYS A 86 26.68 -4.93 -6.62
N TRP A 87 25.87 -4.38 -7.50
CA TRP A 87 24.42 -4.62 -7.52
C TRP A 87 24.07 -6.09 -7.81
N ASP A 88 24.90 -6.78 -8.57
CA ASP A 88 24.76 -8.19 -8.96
C ASP A 88 24.97 -9.20 -7.81
N LYS A 89 25.46 -8.73 -6.65
CA LYS A 89 25.58 -9.57 -5.47
C LYS A 89 24.23 -9.93 -4.82
N TYR A 90 23.18 -9.12 -5.08
CA TYR A 90 21.89 -9.31 -4.45
C TYR A 90 21.06 -10.37 -5.18
N ASN A 91 20.70 -11.41 -4.44
CA ASN A 91 19.83 -12.48 -4.90
C ASN A 91 18.36 -12.26 -4.45
N PHE A 92 18.13 -11.32 -3.53
CA PHE A 92 16.82 -10.97 -3.04
C PHE A 92 16.75 -9.48 -2.66
N ILE A 93 15.85 -8.77 -3.31
CA ILE A 93 15.56 -7.36 -3.06
C ILE A 93 14.12 -7.21 -2.57
N LEU A 94 13.96 -6.88 -1.29
CA LEU A 94 12.67 -6.47 -0.73
C LEU A 94 12.48 -4.98 -0.97
N PHE A 95 11.37 -4.59 -1.56
CA PHE A 95 11.08 -3.20 -1.90
C PHE A 95 9.97 -2.62 -1.03
N TRP A 96 10.16 -1.39 -0.57
CA TRP A 96 9.15 -0.60 0.10
C TRP A 96 9.16 0.83 -0.44
N THR A 97 8.00 1.34 -0.86
CA THR A 97 7.86 2.73 -1.32
C THR A 97 6.58 3.33 -0.78
N ASN A 98 6.72 4.28 0.11
CA ASN A 98 5.66 5.06 0.71
C ASN A 98 6.26 6.33 1.33
N ARG A 99 5.41 7.28 1.70
CA ARG A 99 5.83 8.37 2.59
C ARG A 99 6.19 7.79 3.97
N ASN A 100 7.27 8.26 4.56
CA ASN A 100 7.68 7.91 5.92
C ASN A 100 6.74 8.57 6.93
N ILE A 101 5.63 7.94 7.24
CA ILE A 101 4.67 8.35 8.26
C ILE A 101 4.22 7.15 9.09
N LYS A 102 3.78 7.40 10.33
CA LYS A 102 3.47 6.37 11.33
C LYS A 102 2.56 5.25 10.79
N ARG A 103 1.45 5.58 10.11
CA ARG A 103 0.51 4.56 9.61
C ARG A 103 1.10 3.63 8.54
N LYS A 104 2.19 4.02 7.87
CA LYS A 104 2.89 3.20 6.86
C LYS A 104 3.92 2.23 7.46
N GLN A 105 4.17 2.33 8.75
CA GLN A 105 4.97 1.42 9.56
C GLN A 105 6.38 1.13 8.99
N PRO A 106 7.15 2.14 8.52
CA PRO A 106 8.45 1.91 7.88
C PRO A 106 9.48 1.26 8.83
N SER A 107 9.42 1.57 10.14
CA SER A 107 10.31 0.98 11.14
C SER A 107 10.03 -0.52 11.33
N ASP A 108 8.74 -0.90 11.27
CA ASP A 108 8.34 -2.31 11.37
C ASP A 108 8.75 -3.10 10.11
N VAL A 109 8.80 -2.44 8.94
CA VAL A 109 9.37 -3.04 7.73
C VAL A 109 10.86 -3.36 7.92
N ILE A 110 11.64 -2.43 8.49
CA ILE A 110 13.06 -2.67 8.82
C ILE A 110 13.20 -3.84 9.82
N TRP A 111 12.34 -3.88 10.84
CA TRP A 111 12.33 -4.95 11.82
C TRP A 111 11.96 -6.30 11.21
N ALA A 112 10.94 -6.34 10.34
CA ALA A 112 10.53 -7.55 9.63
C ALA A 112 11.64 -8.06 8.71
N TYR A 113 12.29 -7.15 7.97
CA TYR A 113 13.44 -7.49 7.13
C TYR A 113 14.58 -8.09 7.97
N LYS A 114 14.92 -7.48 9.10
CA LYS A 114 15.92 -8.04 10.03
C LYS A 114 15.56 -9.47 10.44
N LYS A 115 14.32 -9.70 10.88
CA LYS A 115 13.87 -11.04 11.28
C LYS A 115 13.97 -12.06 10.15
N PHE A 116 13.65 -11.65 8.93
CA PHE A 116 13.79 -12.48 7.74
C PHE A 116 15.26 -12.87 7.50
N VAL A 117 16.16 -11.88 7.48
CA VAL A 117 17.60 -12.12 7.20
C VAL A 117 18.25 -12.91 8.34
N ASP A 118 17.87 -12.67 9.61
CA ASP A 118 18.35 -13.45 10.76
C ASP A 118 18.04 -14.96 10.61
N GLY A 119 16.91 -15.28 9.99
CA GLY A 119 16.48 -16.65 9.72
C GLY A 119 17.25 -17.35 8.59
N LEU A 120 18.01 -16.61 7.80
CA LEU A 120 18.76 -17.18 6.68
C LEU A 120 20.12 -17.76 7.09
N PRO A 121 20.65 -18.73 6.33
CA PRO A 121 22.04 -19.16 6.47
C PRO A 121 23.02 -17.96 6.36
N LYS A 122 24.07 -17.92 7.17
CA LYS A 122 25.02 -16.79 7.21
C LYS A 122 25.54 -16.37 5.84
N LYS A 123 25.84 -17.34 4.95
CA LYS A 123 26.36 -17.11 3.59
C LYS A 123 25.38 -16.35 2.66
N ASP A 124 24.09 -16.34 2.98
CA ASP A 124 23.04 -15.74 2.13
C ASP A 124 22.58 -14.37 2.64
N ARG A 125 22.87 -14.02 3.90
CA ARG A 125 22.44 -12.76 4.53
C ARG A 125 22.93 -11.52 3.79
N SER A 126 24.19 -11.51 3.33
CA SER A 126 24.78 -10.40 2.58
C SER A 126 24.29 -10.26 1.14
N LYS A 127 23.49 -11.25 0.66
CA LYS A 127 22.89 -11.25 -0.66
C LYS A 127 21.46 -10.69 -0.66
N CYS A 128 20.97 -10.25 0.48
CA CYS A 128 19.66 -9.64 0.62
C CYS A 128 19.79 -8.13 0.76
N LEU A 129 18.81 -7.41 0.22
CA LEU A 129 18.70 -5.96 0.32
C LEU A 129 17.27 -5.57 0.66
N LEU A 130 17.09 -4.61 1.58
CA LEU A 130 15.87 -3.83 1.69
C LEU A 130 16.09 -2.49 0.98
N LEU A 131 15.35 -2.28 -0.11
CA LEU A 131 15.34 -1.01 -0.84
C LEU A 131 14.11 -0.20 -0.42
N MET A 132 14.34 0.99 0.15
CA MET A 132 13.27 1.88 0.59
C MET A 132 13.30 3.17 -0.24
N HIS A 133 12.28 3.39 -1.07
CA HIS A 133 12.11 4.63 -1.82
C HIS A 133 11.24 5.59 -1.02
N THR A 134 11.88 6.49 -0.28
CA THR A 134 11.23 7.43 0.65
C THR A 134 12.19 8.52 1.12
N SER A 135 11.67 9.57 1.76
CA SER A 135 12.47 10.43 2.64
C SER A 135 12.77 9.69 3.95
N PRO A 136 14.02 9.37 4.28
CA PRO A 136 14.35 8.65 5.50
C PRO A 136 14.03 9.42 6.79
N VAL A 137 13.95 10.74 6.70
CA VAL A 137 13.55 11.64 7.78
C VAL A 137 12.34 12.44 7.32
N ASP A 138 11.23 12.35 8.04
CA ASP A 138 9.99 13.12 7.80
C ASP A 138 9.47 13.62 9.15
N GLN A 139 9.00 14.87 9.21
CA GLN A 139 8.50 15.49 10.45
C GLN A 139 7.30 14.75 11.06
N ASN A 140 6.55 13.98 10.27
CA ASN A 140 5.40 13.16 10.69
C ASN A 140 5.75 11.67 10.75
N GLY A 141 7.03 11.33 10.64
CA GLY A 141 7.55 9.98 10.58
C GLY A 141 8.63 9.71 11.60
N THR A 142 9.55 8.84 11.23
CA THR A 142 10.67 8.40 12.06
C THR A 142 11.99 8.70 11.34
N ASP A 143 13.06 8.92 12.09
CA ASP A 143 14.42 8.90 11.53
C ASP A 143 14.81 7.44 11.21
N LEU A 144 14.66 7.06 9.94
CA LEU A 144 14.93 5.69 9.50
C LEU A 144 16.43 5.36 9.45
N TYR A 145 17.31 6.37 9.41
CA TYR A 145 18.76 6.14 9.57
C TYR A 145 19.06 5.68 11.00
N ALA A 146 18.48 6.36 11.99
CA ALA A 146 18.63 5.97 13.39
C ALA A 146 18.02 4.57 13.64
N VAL A 147 16.84 4.29 13.10
CA VAL A 147 16.20 2.96 13.20
C VAL A 147 17.09 1.90 12.57
N LYS A 148 17.60 2.10 11.34
CA LYS A 148 18.52 1.16 10.68
C LYS A 148 19.75 0.91 11.54
N ASN A 149 20.41 1.96 12.02
CA ASN A 149 21.67 1.84 12.77
C ASN A 149 21.46 1.14 14.12
N THR A 150 20.29 1.27 14.73
CA THR A 150 19.96 0.66 16.03
C THR A 150 19.53 -0.80 15.88
N ILE A 151 18.62 -1.07 14.93
CA ILE A 151 17.96 -2.39 14.83
C ILE A 151 18.70 -3.31 13.88
N CYS A 152 19.28 -2.77 12.79
CA CYS A 152 19.73 -3.55 11.65
C CYS A 152 21.08 -3.04 11.08
N PRO A 153 22.11 -2.81 11.95
CA PRO A 153 23.37 -2.18 11.53
C PRO A 153 24.14 -2.99 10.50
N ASP A 154 24.08 -4.32 10.58
CA ASP A 154 24.91 -5.25 9.82
C ASP A 154 24.32 -5.69 8.48
N TYR A 155 23.06 -5.27 8.19
CA TYR A 155 22.38 -5.70 6.97
C TYR A 155 22.21 -4.57 5.97
N ASP A 156 22.15 -4.94 4.69
CA ASP A 156 22.03 -3.97 3.61
C ASP A 156 20.60 -3.39 3.55
N ILE A 157 20.48 -2.11 3.88
CA ILE A 157 19.30 -1.29 3.68
C ILE A 157 19.70 -0.04 2.92
N ARG A 158 19.06 0.24 1.81
CA ARG A 158 19.30 1.43 0.98
C ARG A 158 18.08 2.31 0.89
N PHE A 159 18.32 3.61 0.98
CA PHE A 159 17.30 4.64 0.82
C PHE A 159 17.48 5.31 -0.54
N SER A 160 16.47 5.18 -1.40
CA SER A 160 16.34 5.93 -2.64
C SER A 160 15.53 7.19 -2.35
N THR A 161 16.17 8.35 -2.32
CA THR A 161 15.58 9.61 -1.86
C THR A 161 15.27 10.58 -2.99
N ALA A 162 15.84 10.36 -4.17
CA ALA A 162 15.63 11.23 -5.32
C ALA A 162 14.16 11.15 -5.80
N ARG A 163 13.61 12.30 -6.19
CA ARG A 163 12.35 12.31 -6.93
C ARG A 163 12.60 11.74 -8.32
N ILE A 164 11.88 10.69 -8.66
CA ILE A 164 11.99 9.97 -9.93
C ILE A 164 10.68 10.05 -10.72
N ASP A 165 10.76 9.87 -12.02
CA ASP A 165 9.60 9.75 -12.90
C ASP A 165 8.96 8.35 -12.80
N THR A 166 7.80 8.21 -13.43
CA THR A 166 7.01 6.96 -13.39
C THR A 166 7.75 5.78 -14.01
N GLU A 167 8.57 6.00 -15.06
CA GLU A 167 9.34 4.94 -15.69
C GLU A 167 10.38 4.37 -14.72
N LYS A 168 11.13 5.24 -14.05
CA LYS A 168 12.12 4.84 -13.05
C LYS A 168 11.47 4.19 -11.82
N LEU A 169 10.28 4.64 -11.43
CA LEU A 169 9.53 3.97 -10.37
C LEU A 169 9.10 2.56 -10.80
N ASN A 170 8.65 2.39 -12.04
CA ASN A 170 8.36 1.07 -12.60
C ASN A 170 9.63 0.19 -12.63
N TRP A 171 10.81 0.74 -12.91
CA TRP A 171 12.06 0.00 -12.81
C TRP A 171 12.38 -0.45 -11.39
N LEU A 172 12.08 0.36 -10.35
CA LEU A 172 12.25 -0.07 -8.95
C LEU A 172 11.37 -1.28 -8.61
N HIS A 173 10.14 -1.31 -9.10
CA HIS A 173 9.29 -2.49 -8.96
C HIS A 173 9.88 -3.70 -9.70
N ASN A 174 10.28 -3.54 -10.97
CA ASN A 174 10.77 -4.63 -11.81
C ASN A 174 12.14 -5.19 -11.37
N MET A 175 12.98 -4.41 -10.68
CA MET A 175 14.26 -4.91 -10.15
C MET A 175 14.14 -5.56 -8.77
N SER A 176 12.96 -5.56 -8.19
CA SER A 176 12.69 -6.09 -6.86
C SER A 176 11.99 -7.45 -6.94
N ASP A 177 12.34 -8.35 -6.01
CA ASP A 177 11.74 -9.69 -5.95
C ASP A 177 10.40 -9.70 -5.21
N CYS A 178 10.17 -8.73 -4.33
CA CYS A 178 8.94 -8.60 -3.59
C CYS A 178 8.74 -7.16 -3.09
N THR A 179 7.52 -6.66 -3.15
CA THR A 179 7.13 -5.40 -2.51
C THR A 179 6.37 -5.67 -1.22
N ILE A 180 6.73 -4.95 -0.15
CA ILE A 180 6.06 -5.05 1.15
C ILE A 180 5.29 -3.76 1.48
N ASN A 181 4.02 -3.89 1.91
CA ASN A 181 3.21 -2.79 2.41
C ASN A 181 2.38 -3.25 3.61
N ILE A 182 2.88 -3.02 4.81
CA ILE A 182 2.22 -3.38 6.07
C ILE A 182 1.51 -2.18 6.73
N ALA A 183 1.08 -1.22 5.93
CA ALA A 183 0.34 -0.07 6.44
C ALA A 183 -0.84 -0.50 7.30
N GLY A 184 -1.06 0.21 8.43
CA GLY A 184 -2.23 -0.04 9.28
C GLY A 184 -3.53 0.32 8.60
N ASN A 185 -3.48 1.36 7.74
CA ASN A 185 -4.63 1.87 6.99
C ASN A 185 -4.21 2.21 5.57
N GLU A 186 -5.02 1.82 4.59
CA GLU A 186 -4.75 2.05 3.17
C GLU A 186 -6.03 2.19 2.35
N GLY A 187 -6.27 3.39 1.79
CA GLY A 187 -7.45 3.64 0.96
C GLY A 187 -7.52 2.73 -0.27
N PHE A 188 -6.45 2.71 -1.05
CA PHE A 188 -6.32 1.82 -2.21
C PHE A 188 -5.01 1.02 -2.21
N GLY A 189 -3.87 1.68 -2.00
CA GLY A 189 -2.55 1.07 -2.08
C GLY A 189 -1.96 1.13 -3.49
N LEU A 190 -1.73 2.34 -4.01
CA LEU A 190 -1.17 2.56 -5.35
C LEU A 190 0.12 1.75 -5.55
N THR A 191 1.04 1.81 -4.60
CA THR A 191 2.33 1.10 -4.66
C THR A 191 2.20 -0.40 -4.89
N THR A 192 1.23 -1.03 -4.22
CA THR A 192 1.01 -2.48 -4.38
C THR A 192 0.35 -2.80 -5.70
N ALA A 193 -0.57 -1.95 -6.17
CA ALA A 193 -1.16 -2.10 -7.50
C ALA A 193 -0.11 -1.89 -8.62
N GLU A 194 0.81 -0.94 -8.45
CA GLU A 194 1.96 -0.72 -9.34
C GLU A 194 2.87 -1.96 -9.39
N SER A 195 3.14 -2.57 -8.22
CA SER A 195 3.90 -3.83 -8.12
C SER A 195 3.21 -4.98 -8.86
N VAL A 196 1.91 -5.15 -8.66
CA VAL A 196 1.14 -6.21 -9.35
C VAL A 196 1.18 -6.01 -10.85
N MET A 197 1.08 -4.76 -11.34
CA MET A 197 1.21 -4.44 -12.77
C MET A 197 2.62 -4.71 -13.31
N ALA A 198 3.64 -4.58 -12.48
CA ALA A 198 5.03 -4.93 -12.81
C ALA A 198 5.31 -6.44 -12.66
N GLU A 199 4.32 -7.26 -12.31
CA GLU A 199 4.45 -8.69 -12.00
C GLU A 199 5.39 -8.97 -10.80
N THR A 200 5.54 -8.00 -9.91
CA THR A 200 6.34 -8.15 -8.69
C THR A 200 5.44 -8.63 -7.55
N PRO A 201 5.75 -9.76 -6.91
CA PRO A 201 5.00 -10.28 -5.76
C PRO A 201 4.83 -9.27 -4.63
N ILE A 202 3.72 -9.35 -3.89
CA ILE A 202 3.40 -8.43 -2.80
C ILE A 202 3.20 -9.14 -1.47
N ILE A 203 3.67 -8.52 -0.38
CA ILE A 203 3.32 -8.86 1.00
C ILE A 203 2.56 -7.66 1.57
N VAL A 204 1.32 -7.87 1.98
CA VAL A 204 0.44 -6.77 2.41
C VAL A 204 -0.33 -7.10 3.67
N ASN A 205 -0.67 -6.06 4.44
CA ASN A 205 -1.58 -6.15 5.56
C ASN A 205 -3.05 -6.24 5.07
N VAL A 206 -3.90 -6.88 5.87
CA VAL A 206 -5.33 -7.05 5.57
C VAL A 206 -6.09 -5.79 5.98
N THR A 207 -6.02 -4.75 5.13
CA THR A 207 -6.70 -3.46 5.39
C THR A 207 -7.09 -2.76 4.09
N GLY A 208 -8.22 -2.03 4.12
CA GLY A 208 -8.68 -1.15 3.05
C GLY A 208 -8.58 -1.76 1.65
N GLY A 209 -8.08 -0.98 0.71
CA GLY A 209 -7.93 -1.39 -0.69
C GLY A 209 -6.90 -2.50 -0.93
N LEU A 210 -5.98 -2.76 0.00
CA LEU A 210 -5.06 -3.89 -0.10
C LEU A 210 -5.81 -5.23 -0.14
N GLN A 211 -6.92 -5.34 0.60
CA GLN A 211 -7.79 -6.51 0.57
C GLN A 211 -8.41 -6.73 -0.82
N ASP A 212 -8.77 -5.64 -1.49
CA ASP A 212 -9.37 -5.69 -2.82
C ASP A 212 -8.38 -6.19 -3.87
N GLN A 213 -7.12 -5.77 -3.76
CA GLN A 213 -6.03 -6.19 -4.64
C GLN A 213 -5.63 -7.65 -4.43
N CYS A 214 -5.67 -8.15 -3.20
CA CYS A 214 -5.38 -9.56 -2.88
C CYS A 214 -6.50 -10.52 -3.31
N GLY A 215 -7.71 -10.03 -3.56
CA GLY A 215 -8.83 -10.85 -4.01
C GLY A 215 -9.27 -11.89 -2.99
N PHE A 216 -9.50 -11.50 -1.74
CA PHE A 216 -9.95 -12.41 -0.68
C PHE A 216 -11.25 -13.12 -1.03
N ARG A 217 -11.34 -14.38 -0.63
CA ARG A 217 -12.49 -15.27 -0.87
C ARG A 217 -13.19 -15.63 0.43
N LYS A 218 -14.50 -15.80 0.34
CA LYS A 218 -15.31 -16.30 1.47
C LYS A 218 -14.98 -17.76 1.74
N LYS A 219 -14.83 -18.13 3.01
CA LYS A 219 -14.62 -19.51 3.41
C LYS A 219 -15.84 -20.40 3.14
N SER A 220 -17.05 -19.80 3.12
CA SER A 220 -18.32 -20.53 2.98
C SER A 220 -18.53 -21.11 1.59
N ASP A 221 -18.14 -20.41 0.53
CA ASP A 221 -18.46 -20.77 -0.86
C ASP A 221 -17.33 -20.54 -1.87
N GLY A 222 -16.15 -20.09 -1.39
CA GLY A 222 -14.97 -19.82 -2.22
C GLY A 222 -15.09 -18.62 -3.15
N LYS A 223 -16.22 -17.88 -3.12
CA LYS A 223 -16.41 -16.70 -3.97
C LYS A 223 -15.65 -15.49 -3.46
N LEU A 224 -15.27 -14.61 -4.37
CA LEU A 224 -14.63 -13.34 -4.02
C LEU A 224 -15.53 -12.49 -3.13
N PHE A 225 -14.95 -11.82 -2.15
CA PHE A 225 -15.62 -10.77 -1.39
C PHE A 225 -16.05 -9.64 -2.33
N THR A 226 -17.34 -9.29 -2.25
CA THR A 226 -17.93 -8.15 -2.98
C THR A 226 -18.05 -6.93 -2.10
N ALA A 227 -18.29 -5.75 -2.70
CA ALA A 227 -18.56 -4.55 -1.94
C ALA A 227 -19.78 -4.70 -1.01
N ASP A 228 -20.81 -5.44 -1.42
CA ASP A 228 -22.00 -5.70 -0.59
C ASP A 228 -21.70 -6.59 0.63
N ASP A 229 -20.73 -7.47 0.56
CA ASP A 229 -20.31 -8.27 1.72
C ASP A 229 -19.73 -7.38 2.82
N TYR A 230 -19.02 -6.31 2.47
CA TYR A 230 -18.45 -5.35 3.44
C TYR A 230 -19.49 -4.49 4.17
N LYS A 231 -20.72 -4.37 3.65
CA LYS A 231 -21.83 -3.72 4.38
C LYS A 231 -22.21 -4.46 5.64
N LYS A 232 -21.92 -5.76 5.73
CA LYS A 232 -22.31 -6.67 6.81
C LYS A 232 -21.24 -6.84 7.89
N ILE A 233 -20.05 -6.37 7.59
CA ILE A 233 -18.89 -6.41 8.50
C ILE A 233 -18.84 -5.12 9.31
#